data_809babcb7d46b9e497b66e7195697600
#
_entry.id   809babcb7d46b9e497b66e7195697600
#
_cell.length_a   1.000
_cell.length_b   1.000
_cell.length_c   1.000
_cell.angle_alpha   90.00
_cell.angle_beta   90.00
_cell.angle_gamma   90.00
#
_symmetry.space_group_name_H-M   'P 1'
#
loop_
_entity.id
_entity.type
_entity.pdbx_description
1 polymer ?
#
loop_
_entity_poly.entity_id
_entity_poly.type
_entity_poly.pdbx_seq_one_letter_code
_entity_poly.pdbx_strand_id
1 'polypeptide(L)'
;MNNAAPHLREDLLTPRFYTTDLAKAAQTNLEAQRPAFEALLEEMGNDYNRDHFDRRASLARLAELNPEQKQAYESYLVRSCVSEFLGFLLFKQLSRQLVQAGRGELGQLFNLMARDEARHAGFLNRALVAEGISLDLASLGGKRPVNWFPLSWVLDSVYLSEKIGYWRYILIDRHLKAHPDNSFAPLFGFFEPWCQDENRHGDILNLLIRCWPGLTSGLRGRLLSRFFLWSVFLTHSLTVCERGDVYRLLGMDPDGFDAEVIRQTNRTARRASTSSAPAPRNRPGQAAA
;
A
#
# COMPACT_ATOMS: atom_id res chain seq x y z
N MET A 1 -4.41 -23.04 25.74
CA MET A 1 -4.03 -21.70 26.26
C MET A 1 -4.54 -20.71 25.28
N ASN A 2 -5.50 -19.84 25.65
CA ASN A 2 -6.04 -18.79 24.77
C ASN A 2 -4.94 -17.74 24.60
N ASN A 3 -4.18 -17.78 23.50
CA ASN A 3 -3.40 -16.65 23.07
C ASN A 3 -4.39 -15.60 22.54
N ALA A 4 -4.81 -14.70 23.44
CA ALA A 4 -5.52 -13.51 23.01
C ALA A 4 -4.65 -12.80 21.97
N ALA A 5 -5.23 -12.53 20.80
CA ALA A 5 -4.56 -11.75 19.76
C ALA A 5 -3.93 -10.51 20.41
N PRO A 6 -2.68 -10.16 20.06
CA PRO A 6 -2.06 -8.97 20.60
C PRO A 6 -3.00 -7.79 20.38
N HIS A 7 -3.46 -7.17 21.47
CA HIS A 7 -4.30 -5.99 21.40
C HIS A 7 -3.48 -4.92 20.66
N LEU A 8 -3.91 -4.57 19.45
CA LEU A 8 -3.40 -3.39 18.76
C LEU A 8 -3.66 -2.20 19.70
N ARG A 9 -2.61 -1.70 20.34
CA ARG A 9 -2.72 -0.47 21.12
C ARG A 9 -3.18 0.64 20.17
N GLU A 10 -4.24 1.34 20.56
CA GLU A 10 -4.66 2.54 19.84
C GLU A 10 -3.62 3.62 20.07
N ASP A 11 -2.80 3.87 19.09
CA ASP A 11 -1.81 4.93 19.04
C ASP A 11 -1.98 5.78 17.77
N LEU A 12 -1.13 6.79 17.60
CA LEU A 12 -1.13 7.68 16.43
C LEU A 12 -0.94 6.94 15.10
N LEU A 13 -0.29 5.78 15.13
CA LEU A 13 0.03 4.97 13.95
C LEU A 13 -1.01 3.87 13.69
N THR A 14 -2.04 3.77 14.55
CA THR A 14 -3.12 2.80 14.32
C THR A 14 -3.83 3.14 13.02
N PRO A 15 -3.91 2.20 12.05
CA PRO A 15 -4.62 2.42 10.80
C PRO A 15 -6.07 2.82 11.05
N ARG A 16 -6.57 3.82 10.32
CA ARG A 16 -7.92 4.39 10.49
C ARG A 16 -8.78 4.10 9.27
N PHE A 17 -10.06 3.86 9.50
CA PHE A 17 -11.05 3.79 8.44
C PHE A 17 -11.39 5.19 7.95
N TYR A 18 -11.50 5.36 6.64
CA TYR A 18 -12.01 6.60 6.07
C TYR A 18 -12.97 6.33 4.93
N THR A 19 -13.82 7.31 4.73
CA THR A 19 -14.69 7.46 3.58
C THR A 19 -14.53 8.85 3.00
N THR A 20 -15.13 9.09 1.85
CA THR A 20 -15.01 10.38 1.15
C THR A 20 -16.34 10.79 0.54
N ASP A 21 -16.35 11.92 -0.15
CA ASP A 21 -17.47 12.40 -0.98
C ASP A 21 -17.62 11.52 -2.23
N LEU A 22 -18.43 10.48 -2.11
CA LEU A 22 -18.66 9.49 -3.15
C LEU A 22 -19.43 10.08 -4.34
N ALA A 23 -20.32 11.05 -4.09
CA ALA A 23 -21.05 11.75 -5.15
C ALA A 23 -20.08 12.59 -6.00
N LYS A 24 -19.11 13.23 -5.37
CA LYS A 24 -18.04 13.94 -6.06
C LYS A 24 -17.14 12.99 -6.83
N ALA A 25 -16.75 11.86 -6.23
CA ALA A 25 -15.93 10.85 -6.91
C ALA A 25 -16.61 10.35 -8.19
N ALA A 26 -17.96 10.21 -8.20
CA ALA A 26 -18.71 9.82 -9.37
C ALA A 26 -18.69 10.87 -10.51
N GLN A 27 -18.37 12.13 -10.21
CA GLN A 27 -18.25 13.20 -11.21
C GLN A 27 -16.87 13.23 -11.91
N THR A 28 -15.97 12.30 -11.61
CA THR A 28 -14.65 12.25 -12.23
C THR A 28 -14.77 12.18 -13.77
N ASN A 29 -14.19 13.14 -14.47
CA ASN A 29 -14.14 13.14 -15.92
C ASN A 29 -12.87 12.45 -16.43
N LEU A 30 -13.04 11.32 -17.09
CA LEU A 30 -11.94 10.49 -17.61
C LEU A 30 -11.49 10.87 -19.01
N GLU A 31 -12.21 11.73 -19.75
CA GLU A 31 -11.98 11.94 -21.18
C GLU A 31 -10.55 12.33 -21.52
N ALA A 32 -9.97 13.28 -20.78
CA ALA A 32 -8.59 13.71 -20.98
C ALA A 32 -7.54 12.63 -20.63
N GLN A 33 -7.92 11.61 -19.88
CA GLN A 33 -7.04 10.54 -19.43
C GLN A 33 -7.49 9.15 -19.96
N ARG A 34 -8.45 9.12 -20.89
CA ARG A 34 -9.08 7.89 -21.40
C ARG A 34 -8.07 6.81 -21.81
N PRO A 35 -7.06 7.10 -22.67
CA PRO A 35 -6.12 6.05 -23.10
C PRO A 35 -5.29 5.47 -21.96
N ALA A 36 -4.89 6.31 -20.99
CA ALA A 36 -4.13 5.88 -19.84
C ALA A 36 -5.01 5.06 -18.86
N PHE A 37 -6.28 5.45 -18.72
CA PHE A 37 -7.25 4.72 -17.92
C PHE A 37 -7.51 3.31 -18.47
N GLU A 38 -7.75 3.19 -19.77
CA GLU A 38 -7.99 1.91 -20.43
C GLU A 38 -6.78 0.99 -20.32
N ALA A 39 -5.58 1.52 -20.51
CA ALA A 39 -4.34 0.77 -20.36
C ALA A 39 -4.13 0.22 -18.92
N LEU A 40 -4.44 1.03 -17.91
CA LEU A 40 -4.36 0.59 -16.51
C LEU A 40 -5.45 -0.43 -16.17
N LEU A 41 -6.66 -0.24 -16.68
CA LEU A 41 -7.76 -1.18 -16.48
C LEU A 41 -7.43 -2.55 -17.10
N GLU A 42 -6.87 -2.58 -18.31
CA GLU A 42 -6.42 -3.79 -18.98
C GLU A 42 -5.27 -4.46 -18.19
N GLU A 43 -4.26 -3.68 -17.80
CA GLU A 43 -3.11 -4.18 -17.04
C GLU A 43 -3.57 -4.83 -15.72
N MET A 44 -4.42 -4.16 -14.96
CA MET A 44 -5.00 -4.70 -13.72
C MET A 44 -5.87 -5.93 -13.98
N GLY A 45 -6.60 -5.96 -15.10
CA GLY A 45 -7.44 -7.08 -15.52
C GLY A 45 -6.64 -8.35 -15.81
N ASN A 46 -5.44 -8.24 -16.33
CA ASN A 46 -4.55 -9.36 -16.65
C ASN A 46 -4.04 -10.13 -15.42
N ASP A 47 -4.11 -9.53 -14.25
CA ASP A 47 -3.85 -10.19 -12.95
C ASP A 47 -2.53 -10.97 -12.89
N TYR A 48 -1.42 -10.36 -13.30
CA TYR A 48 -0.10 -11.00 -13.35
C TYR A 48 0.39 -11.57 -12.02
N ASN A 49 -0.13 -11.06 -10.89
CA ASN A 49 0.26 -11.48 -9.55
C ASN A 49 -0.68 -12.55 -8.93
N ARG A 50 -1.58 -13.14 -9.74
CA ARG A 50 -2.58 -14.10 -9.27
C ARG A 50 -2.00 -15.21 -8.40
N ASP A 51 -0.89 -15.78 -8.81
CA ASP A 51 -0.30 -16.98 -8.18
C ASP A 51 0.96 -16.67 -7.33
N HIS A 52 1.37 -15.39 -7.25
CA HIS A 52 2.60 -15.00 -6.57
C HIS A 52 2.55 -15.10 -5.04
N PHE A 53 1.37 -15.10 -4.46
CA PHE A 53 1.15 -15.11 -3.01
C PHE A 53 0.84 -16.50 -2.44
N ASP A 54 0.96 -17.58 -3.22
CA ASP A 54 0.92 -18.93 -2.70
C ASP A 54 2.35 -19.44 -2.40
N ARG A 55 2.86 -19.10 -1.22
CA ARG A 55 4.25 -19.40 -0.80
C ARG A 55 4.29 -20.20 0.49
N ARG A 56 3.61 -21.35 0.52
CA ARG A 56 3.60 -22.24 1.69
C ARG A 56 5.00 -22.69 2.12
N ALA A 57 5.91 -22.94 1.17
CA ALA A 57 7.28 -23.32 1.45
C ALA A 57 8.08 -22.21 2.18
N SER A 58 7.81 -20.93 1.85
CA SER A 58 8.46 -19.81 2.55
C SER A 58 7.99 -19.68 3.99
N LEU A 59 6.68 -19.90 4.24
CA LEU A 59 6.10 -19.86 5.59
C LEU A 59 6.63 -20.95 6.50
N ALA A 60 6.99 -22.12 5.97
CA ALA A 60 7.61 -23.20 6.76
C ALA A 60 8.92 -22.76 7.43
N ARG A 61 9.61 -21.76 6.89
CA ARG A 61 10.84 -21.22 7.45
C ARG A 61 10.65 -20.31 8.67
N LEU A 62 9.42 -19.98 9.03
CA LEU A 62 9.12 -19.28 10.28
C LEU A 62 9.59 -20.06 11.52
N ALA A 63 9.61 -21.39 11.44
CA ALA A 63 10.13 -22.25 12.51
C ALA A 63 11.64 -22.10 12.75
N GLU A 64 12.39 -21.53 11.79
CA GLU A 64 13.83 -21.33 11.89
C GLU A 64 14.20 -20.02 12.63
N LEU A 65 13.23 -19.13 12.83
CA LEU A 65 13.44 -17.86 13.53
C LEU A 65 13.61 -18.08 15.03
N ASN A 66 14.54 -17.33 15.64
CA ASN A 66 14.61 -17.25 17.09
C ASN A 66 13.41 -16.44 17.66
N PRO A 67 13.16 -16.48 18.99
CA PRO A 67 11.99 -15.82 19.58
C PRO A 67 11.90 -14.31 19.32
N GLU A 68 13.00 -13.59 19.31
CA GLU A 68 13.06 -12.14 19.04
C GLU A 68 12.69 -11.84 17.58
N GLN A 69 13.31 -12.57 16.65
CA GLN A 69 13.01 -12.48 15.21
C GLN A 69 11.54 -12.79 14.93
N LYS A 70 11.02 -13.84 15.57
CA LYS A 70 9.63 -14.25 15.43
C LYS A 70 8.67 -13.16 15.90
N GLN A 71 8.88 -12.61 17.08
CA GLN A 71 8.07 -11.52 17.63
C GLN A 71 8.09 -10.27 16.73
N ALA A 72 9.25 -9.91 16.23
CA ALA A 72 9.40 -8.77 15.31
C ALA A 72 8.63 -9.00 14.00
N TYR A 73 8.75 -10.21 13.42
CA TYR A 73 8.04 -10.57 12.20
C TYR A 73 6.52 -10.61 12.40
N GLU A 74 6.04 -11.21 13.47
CA GLU A 74 4.61 -11.24 13.84
C GLU A 74 4.05 -9.81 13.98
N SER A 75 4.73 -8.93 14.70
CA SER A 75 4.35 -7.53 14.83
C SER A 75 4.26 -6.82 13.48
N TYR A 76 5.24 -7.08 12.60
CA TYR A 76 5.24 -6.56 11.24
C TYR A 76 4.01 -7.04 10.44
N LEU A 77 3.74 -8.35 10.48
CA LEU A 77 2.61 -8.97 9.77
C LEU A 77 1.26 -8.44 10.25
N VAL A 78 1.05 -8.33 11.57
CA VAL A 78 -0.21 -7.84 12.16
C VAL A 78 -0.54 -6.43 11.65
N ARG A 79 0.40 -5.52 11.74
CA ARG A 79 0.18 -4.13 11.28
C ARG A 79 -0.03 -4.04 9.78
N SER A 80 0.79 -4.73 9.01
CA SER A 80 0.66 -4.74 7.56
C SER A 80 -0.68 -5.35 7.13
N CYS A 81 -1.08 -6.48 7.70
CA CYS A 81 -2.37 -7.13 7.43
C CYS A 81 -3.56 -6.19 7.69
N VAL A 82 -3.54 -5.45 8.81
CA VAL A 82 -4.60 -4.48 9.12
C VAL A 82 -4.59 -3.33 8.12
N SER A 83 -3.43 -2.80 7.73
CA SER A 83 -3.32 -1.72 6.74
C SER A 83 -3.91 -2.13 5.39
N GLU A 84 -3.52 -3.27 4.86
CA GLU A 84 -4.02 -3.80 3.58
C GLU A 84 -5.53 -4.06 3.64
N PHE A 85 -6.01 -4.62 4.76
CA PHE A 85 -7.45 -4.82 4.95
C PHE A 85 -8.24 -3.51 4.94
N LEU A 86 -7.67 -2.42 5.44
CA LEU A 86 -8.29 -1.10 5.38
C LEU A 86 -8.31 -0.54 3.95
N GLY A 87 -7.25 -0.73 3.18
CA GLY A 87 -7.20 -0.43 1.74
C GLY A 87 -8.30 -1.17 1.00
N PHE A 88 -8.44 -2.48 1.24
CA PHE A 88 -9.53 -3.29 0.70
C PHE A 88 -10.90 -2.69 0.98
N LEU A 89 -11.20 -2.32 2.23
CA LEU A 89 -12.51 -1.79 2.60
C LEU A 89 -12.80 -0.45 1.92
N LEU A 90 -11.82 0.46 1.85
CA LEU A 90 -11.94 1.74 1.17
C LEU A 90 -12.24 1.55 -0.33
N PHE A 91 -11.41 0.79 -1.01
CA PHE A 91 -11.55 0.56 -2.45
C PHE A 91 -12.84 -0.20 -2.78
N LYS A 92 -13.24 -1.14 -1.94
CA LYS A 92 -14.51 -1.87 -2.10
C LYS A 92 -15.73 -0.96 -1.93
N GLN A 93 -15.68 -0.04 -0.99
CA GLN A 93 -16.73 0.97 -0.81
C GLN A 93 -16.82 1.89 -2.02
N LEU A 94 -15.69 2.45 -2.48
CA LEU A 94 -15.62 3.29 -3.67
C LEU A 94 -16.17 2.56 -4.90
N SER A 95 -15.76 1.32 -5.13
CA SER A 95 -16.25 0.49 -6.22
C SER A 95 -17.77 0.38 -6.22
N ARG A 96 -18.37 -0.05 -5.09
CA ARG A 96 -19.81 -0.24 -4.97
C ARG A 96 -20.60 1.04 -5.25
N GLN A 97 -20.16 2.15 -4.68
CA GLN A 97 -20.86 3.43 -4.81
C GLN A 97 -20.72 4.00 -6.22
N LEU A 98 -19.59 3.84 -6.86
CA LEU A 98 -19.37 4.27 -8.25
C LEU A 98 -20.22 3.46 -9.23
N VAL A 99 -20.35 2.14 -9.04
CA VAL A 99 -21.25 1.31 -9.84
C VAL A 99 -22.70 1.76 -9.66
N GLN A 100 -23.15 2.00 -8.43
CA GLN A 100 -24.49 2.48 -8.12
C GLN A 100 -24.78 3.87 -8.74
N ALA A 101 -23.75 4.71 -8.87
CA ALA A 101 -23.85 6.02 -9.53
C ALA A 101 -23.72 5.94 -11.08
N GLY A 102 -23.78 4.74 -11.67
CA GLY A 102 -23.66 4.55 -13.12
C GLY A 102 -22.25 4.69 -13.68
N ARG A 103 -21.21 4.68 -12.81
CA ARG A 103 -19.80 4.80 -13.20
C ARG A 103 -19.10 3.43 -13.16
N GLY A 104 -19.62 2.50 -13.98
CA GLY A 104 -19.19 1.10 -13.99
C GLY A 104 -17.69 0.89 -14.19
N GLU A 105 -17.06 1.63 -15.12
CA GLU A 105 -15.61 1.53 -15.41
C GLU A 105 -14.76 1.95 -14.20
N LEU A 106 -15.07 3.10 -13.59
CA LEU A 106 -14.41 3.53 -12.35
C LEU A 106 -14.63 2.53 -11.22
N GLY A 107 -15.86 2.04 -11.10
CA GLY A 107 -16.20 1.01 -10.11
C GLY A 107 -15.41 -0.27 -10.33
N GLN A 108 -15.19 -0.69 -11.58
CA GLN A 108 -14.38 -1.85 -11.92
C GLN A 108 -12.91 -1.63 -11.53
N LEU A 109 -12.34 -0.46 -11.82
CA LEU A 109 -10.96 -0.14 -11.48
C LEU A 109 -10.71 -0.25 -9.96
N PHE A 110 -11.58 0.37 -9.15
CA PHE A 110 -11.50 0.25 -7.69
C PHE A 110 -11.77 -1.17 -7.18
N ASN A 111 -12.58 -1.97 -7.90
CA ASN A 111 -12.77 -3.38 -7.55
C ASN A 111 -11.49 -4.21 -7.77
N LEU A 112 -10.73 -3.90 -8.81
CA LEU A 112 -9.44 -4.55 -9.06
C LEU A 112 -8.40 -4.15 -8.00
N MET A 113 -8.33 -2.88 -7.60
CA MET A 113 -7.50 -2.46 -6.46
C MET A 113 -7.93 -3.20 -5.17
N ALA A 114 -9.24 -3.25 -4.89
CA ALA A 114 -9.75 -3.99 -3.73
C ALA A 114 -9.41 -5.50 -3.77
N ARG A 115 -9.35 -6.10 -4.95
CA ARG A 115 -8.90 -7.50 -5.14
C ARG A 115 -7.47 -7.67 -4.66
N ASP A 116 -6.59 -6.78 -5.07
CA ASP A 116 -5.17 -6.86 -4.76
C ASP A 116 -4.94 -6.66 -3.25
N GLU A 117 -5.56 -5.64 -2.66
CA GLU A 117 -5.52 -5.41 -1.20
C GLU A 117 -6.06 -6.60 -0.38
N ALA A 118 -7.17 -7.21 -0.85
CA ALA A 118 -7.70 -8.41 -0.20
C ALA A 118 -6.73 -9.60 -0.30
N ARG A 119 -5.99 -9.70 -1.40
CA ARG A 119 -4.96 -10.71 -1.62
C ARG A 119 -3.78 -10.49 -0.68
N HIS A 120 -3.31 -9.25 -0.56
CA HIS A 120 -2.25 -8.85 0.36
C HIS A 120 -2.64 -9.16 1.82
N ALA A 121 -3.77 -8.65 2.28
CA ALA A 121 -4.28 -8.93 3.62
C ALA A 121 -4.47 -10.43 3.87
N GLY A 122 -5.05 -11.15 2.91
CA GLY A 122 -5.28 -12.60 3.00
C GLY A 122 -3.97 -13.40 3.07
N PHE A 123 -2.95 -12.98 2.34
CA PHE A 123 -1.61 -13.59 2.40
C PHE A 123 -0.98 -13.42 3.77
N LEU A 124 -0.96 -12.19 4.30
CA LEU A 124 -0.41 -11.88 5.63
C LEU A 124 -1.18 -12.58 6.75
N ASN A 125 -2.51 -12.64 6.63
CA ASN A 125 -3.34 -13.33 7.64
C ASN A 125 -3.07 -14.83 7.66
N ARG A 126 -2.83 -15.47 6.50
CA ARG A 126 -2.43 -16.88 6.46
C ARG A 126 -1.08 -17.12 7.15
N ALA A 127 -0.13 -16.19 6.98
CA ALA A 127 1.15 -16.28 7.69
C ALA A 127 0.97 -16.17 9.21
N LEU A 128 0.12 -15.26 9.67
CA LEU A 128 -0.22 -15.12 11.09
C LEU A 128 -0.91 -16.37 11.65
N VAL A 129 -1.87 -16.93 10.91
CA VAL A 129 -2.57 -18.18 11.33
C VAL A 129 -1.60 -19.36 11.45
N ALA A 130 -0.58 -19.44 10.58
CA ALA A 130 0.46 -20.46 10.70
C ALA A 130 1.27 -20.35 12.00
N GLU A 131 1.34 -19.14 12.58
CA GLU A 131 1.96 -18.84 13.89
C GLU A 131 0.97 -18.89 15.07
N GLY A 132 -0.24 -19.37 14.85
CA GLY A 132 -1.28 -19.44 15.88
C GLY A 132 -1.91 -18.09 16.23
N ILE A 133 -1.68 -17.04 15.45
CA ILE A 133 -2.25 -15.71 15.63
C ILE A 133 -3.47 -15.57 14.73
N SER A 134 -4.63 -15.36 15.31
CA SER A 134 -5.87 -15.12 14.59
C SER A 134 -6.29 -13.66 14.70
N LEU A 135 -6.37 -12.95 13.57
CA LEU A 135 -6.95 -11.62 13.49
C LEU A 135 -8.41 -11.73 13.06
N ASP A 136 -9.32 -11.26 13.91
CA ASP A 136 -10.73 -11.08 13.53
C ASP A 136 -10.88 -9.76 12.72
N LEU A 137 -10.52 -9.82 11.45
CA LEU A 137 -10.58 -8.67 10.55
C LEU A 137 -12.01 -8.14 10.39
N ALA A 138 -13.02 -9.01 10.45
CA ALA A 138 -14.42 -8.59 10.35
C ALA A 138 -14.84 -7.77 11.58
N SER A 139 -14.48 -8.23 12.78
CA SER A 139 -14.72 -7.47 14.02
C SER A 139 -13.95 -6.15 14.04
N LEU A 140 -12.69 -6.14 13.57
CA LEU A 140 -11.92 -4.90 13.45
C LEU A 140 -12.61 -3.90 12.52
N GLY A 141 -13.14 -4.36 11.40
CA GLY A 141 -13.90 -3.52 10.46
C GLY A 141 -15.18 -2.92 11.04
N GLY A 142 -15.89 -3.68 11.87
CA GLY A 142 -17.17 -3.25 12.46
C GLY A 142 -17.07 -2.33 13.69
N LYS A 143 -15.95 -2.31 14.38
CA LYS A 143 -15.79 -1.60 15.67
C LYS A 143 -15.12 -0.24 15.58
N ARG A 144 -14.48 0.09 14.46
CA ARG A 144 -13.71 1.34 14.32
C ARG A 144 -14.57 2.46 13.73
N PRO A 145 -14.44 3.70 14.23
CA PRO A 145 -15.11 4.83 13.64
C PRO A 145 -14.58 5.09 12.23
N VAL A 146 -15.48 5.39 11.32
CA VAL A 146 -15.14 5.79 9.94
C VAL A 146 -15.02 7.30 9.89
N ASN A 147 -13.86 7.82 9.52
CA ASN A 147 -13.60 9.24 9.38
C ASN A 147 -13.94 9.70 7.97
N TRP A 148 -14.65 10.79 7.83
CA TRP A 148 -14.92 11.40 6.53
C TRP A 148 -13.84 12.42 6.18
N PHE A 149 -13.32 12.34 4.95
CA PHE A 149 -12.38 13.32 4.41
C PHE A 149 -12.81 13.79 3.01
N PRO A 150 -12.49 15.04 2.62
CA PRO A 150 -12.69 15.50 1.25
C PRO A 150 -12.00 14.58 0.24
N LEU A 151 -12.60 14.43 -0.96
CA LEU A 151 -12.05 13.56 -2.02
C LEU A 151 -10.57 13.88 -2.34
N SER A 152 -10.21 15.17 -2.39
CA SER A 152 -8.83 15.59 -2.62
C SER A 152 -7.86 15.04 -1.57
N TRP A 153 -8.29 15.02 -0.31
CA TRP A 153 -7.47 14.52 0.79
C TRP A 153 -7.25 13.02 0.68
N VAL A 154 -8.32 12.29 0.36
CA VAL A 154 -8.21 10.83 0.18
C VAL A 154 -7.32 10.50 -1.01
N LEU A 155 -7.51 11.14 -2.16
CA LEU A 155 -6.70 10.89 -3.34
C LEU A 155 -5.21 11.19 -3.10
N ASP A 156 -4.88 12.36 -2.53
CA ASP A 156 -3.50 12.75 -2.26
C ASP A 156 -2.82 11.83 -1.21
N SER A 157 -3.52 11.56 -0.09
CA SER A 157 -2.94 10.76 0.98
C SER A 157 -2.76 9.29 0.58
N VAL A 158 -3.75 8.70 -0.10
CA VAL A 158 -3.65 7.30 -0.54
C VAL A 158 -2.60 7.17 -1.64
N TYR A 159 -2.56 8.09 -2.63
CA TYR A 159 -1.49 8.12 -3.63
C TYR A 159 -0.09 8.10 -3.01
N LEU A 160 0.14 8.97 -2.03
CA LEU A 160 1.44 9.04 -1.36
C LEU A 160 1.71 7.81 -0.49
N SER A 161 0.67 7.21 0.10
CA SER A 161 0.79 5.97 0.88
C SER A 161 1.19 4.78 0.00
N GLU A 162 0.61 4.64 -1.20
CA GLU A 162 1.00 3.62 -2.18
C GLU A 162 2.46 3.83 -2.63
N LYS A 163 2.84 5.07 -2.96
CA LYS A 163 4.21 5.35 -3.43
C LYS A 163 5.26 5.18 -2.33
N ILE A 164 4.97 5.52 -1.08
CA ILE A 164 5.91 5.28 0.03
C ILE A 164 5.95 3.79 0.40
N GLY A 165 4.81 3.08 0.29
CA GLY A 165 4.71 1.62 0.44
C GLY A 165 5.59 0.91 -0.58
N TYR A 166 5.46 1.26 -1.85
CA TYR A 166 6.32 0.77 -2.93
C TYR A 166 7.81 0.90 -2.60
N TRP A 167 8.28 2.11 -2.23
CA TRP A 167 9.69 2.33 -1.93
C TRP A 167 10.16 1.61 -0.68
N ARG A 168 9.32 1.49 0.33
CA ARG A 168 9.62 0.71 1.54
C ARG A 168 9.85 -0.75 1.20
N TYR A 169 8.95 -1.36 0.46
CA TYR A 169 9.00 -2.79 0.15
C TYR A 169 10.12 -3.13 -0.84
N ILE A 170 10.30 -2.33 -1.90
CA ILE A 170 11.34 -2.62 -2.89
C ILE A 170 12.76 -2.42 -2.34
N LEU A 171 12.97 -1.51 -1.39
CA LEU A 171 14.27 -1.33 -0.75
C LEU A 171 14.60 -2.49 0.20
N ILE A 172 13.62 -3.01 0.93
CA ILE A 172 13.77 -4.23 1.74
C ILE A 172 14.08 -5.43 0.82
N ASP A 173 13.33 -5.61 -0.25
CA ASP A 173 13.54 -6.69 -1.23
C ASP A 173 14.95 -6.65 -1.80
N ARG A 174 15.41 -5.50 -2.27
CA ARG A 174 16.76 -5.32 -2.81
C ARG A 174 17.85 -5.61 -1.78
N HIS A 175 17.65 -5.14 -0.54
CA HIS A 175 18.58 -5.41 0.54
C HIS A 175 18.69 -6.90 0.84
N LEU A 176 17.56 -7.60 0.96
CA LEU A 176 17.54 -9.03 1.25
C LEU A 176 18.07 -9.88 0.09
N LYS A 177 17.85 -9.48 -1.16
CA LYS A 177 18.46 -10.11 -2.34
C LYS A 177 19.99 -9.97 -2.35
N ALA A 178 20.52 -8.86 -1.83
CA ALA A 178 21.96 -8.66 -1.66
C ALA A 178 22.54 -9.41 -0.45
N HIS A 179 21.69 -9.84 0.50
CA HIS A 179 22.07 -10.57 1.71
C HIS A 179 21.24 -11.86 1.86
N PRO A 180 21.44 -12.85 0.98
CA PRO A 180 20.58 -14.05 0.93
C PRO A 180 20.73 -14.95 2.17
N ASP A 181 21.83 -14.80 2.94
CA ASP A 181 22.04 -15.52 4.19
C ASP A 181 21.21 -14.98 5.37
N ASN A 182 20.54 -13.83 5.19
CA ASN A 182 19.64 -13.30 6.20
C ASN A 182 18.41 -14.22 6.35
N SER A 183 18.10 -14.63 7.58
CA SER A 183 17.00 -15.55 7.89
C SER A 183 15.63 -15.07 7.43
N PHE A 184 15.46 -13.76 7.24
CA PHE A 184 14.22 -13.16 6.71
C PHE A 184 14.14 -13.16 5.18
N ALA A 185 15.24 -13.36 4.44
CA ALA A 185 15.24 -13.27 2.99
C ALA A 185 14.17 -14.15 2.32
N PRO A 186 13.97 -15.44 2.69
CA PRO A 186 12.91 -16.25 2.09
C PRO A 186 11.50 -15.82 2.51
N LEU A 187 11.36 -15.19 3.68
CA LEU A 187 10.05 -14.77 4.20
C LEU A 187 9.51 -13.52 3.51
N PHE A 188 10.37 -12.63 3.03
CA PHE A 188 10.01 -11.40 2.33
C PHE A 188 10.11 -11.49 0.80
N GLY A 189 10.38 -12.66 0.24
CA GLY A 189 10.48 -12.86 -1.21
C GLY A 189 9.23 -12.52 -2.02
N PHE A 190 8.12 -12.16 -1.36
CA PHE A 190 6.88 -11.71 -1.99
C PHE A 190 6.85 -10.21 -2.30
N PHE A 191 7.82 -9.42 -1.83
CA PHE A 191 7.77 -7.97 -1.97
C PHE A 191 7.88 -7.46 -3.40
N GLU A 192 8.59 -8.15 -4.29
CA GLU A 192 8.70 -7.71 -5.69
C GLU A 192 7.34 -7.70 -6.41
N PRO A 193 6.55 -8.80 -6.45
CA PRO A 193 5.20 -8.76 -7.01
C PRO A 193 4.26 -7.83 -6.25
N TRP A 194 4.40 -7.71 -4.94
CA TRP A 194 3.65 -6.74 -4.15
C TRP A 194 3.92 -5.30 -4.59
N CYS A 195 5.19 -4.94 -4.78
CA CYS A 195 5.58 -3.62 -5.28
C CYS A 195 4.97 -3.29 -6.65
N GLN A 196 4.73 -4.30 -7.50
CA GLN A 196 4.06 -4.08 -8.77
C GLN A 196 2.60 -3.65 -8.56
N ASP A 197 1.88 -4.25 -7.62
CA ASP A 197 0.51 -3.86 -7.28
C ASP A 197 0.48 -2.45 -6.67
N GLU A 198 1.31 -2.15 -5.68
CA GLU A 198 1.45 -0.81 -5.08
C GLU A 198 1.75 0.28 -6.11
N ASN A 199 2.61 -0.04 -7.08
CA ASN A 199 2.94 0.92 -8.14
C ASN A 199 1.73 1.20 -9.03
N ARG A 200 0.95 0.17 -9.40
CA ARG A 200 -0.27 0.31 -10.20
C ARG A 200 -1.33 1.09 -9.45
N HIS A 201 -1.56 0.79 -8.17
CA HIS A 201 -2.47 1.56 -7.31
C HIS A 201 -2.08 3.04 -7.31
N GLY A 202 -0.80 3.34 -7.10
CA GLY A 202 -0.31 4.71 -7.15
C GLY A 202 -0.49 5.36 -8.52
N ASP A 203 -0.33 4.65 -9.63
CA ASP A 203 -0.52 5.19 -10.98
C ASP A 203 -2.00 5.48 -11.28
N ILE A 204 -2.92 4.61 -10.80
CA ILE A 204 -4.37 4.83 -10.84
C ILE A 204 -4.74 6.11 -10.07
N LEU A 205 -4.28 6.25 -8.86
CA LEU A 205 -4.59 7.41 -8.02
C LEU A 205 -4.01 8.70 -8.62
N ASN A 206 -2.82 8.66 -9.18
CA ASN A 206 -2.23 9.78 -9.91
C ASN A 206 -3.06 10.16 -11.15
N LEU A 207 -3.55 9.18 -11.91
CA LEU A 207 -4.46 9.41 -13.01
C LEU A 207 -5.75 10.11 -12.54
N LEU A 208 -6.35 9.63 -11.46
CA LEU A 208 -7.56 10.23 -10.89
C LEU A 208 -7.32 11.66 -10.40
N ILE A 209 -6.18 11.95 -9.77
CA ILE A 209 -5.78 13.32 -9.39
C ILE A 209 -5.73 14.22 -10.62
N ARG A 210 -5.19 13.75 -11.75
CA ARG A 210 -5.13 14.50 -13.01
C ARG A 210 -6.50 14.76 -13.63
N CYS A 211 -7.49 13.93 -13.37
CA CYS A 211 -8.88 14.17 -13.77
C CYS A 211 -9.53 15.34 -13.00
N TRP A 212 -8.86 15.84 -11.95
CA TRP A 212 -9.30 16.94 -11.11
C TRP A 212 -8.25 18.07 -11.08
N PRO A 213 -8.05 18.83 -12.17
CA PRO A 213 -6.99 19.85 -12.24
C PRO A 213 -7.02 20.86 -11.08
N GLY A 214 -8.21 21.17 -10.55
CA GLY A 214 -8.37 22.07 -9.40
C GLY A 214 -7.83 21.53 -8.07
N LEU A 215 -7.54 20.23 -7.95
CA LEU A 215 -7.01 19.66 -6.70
C LEU A 215 -5.53 20.02 -6.50
N THR A 216 -4.75 20.07 -7.57
CA THR A 216 -3.29 20.27 -7.52
C THR A 216 -2.84 21.63 -8.06
N SER A 217 -3.74 22.36 -8.74
CA SER A 217 -3.43 23.67 -9.32
C SER A 217 -3.56 24.81 -8.33
N GLY A 218 -2.89 25.93 -8.65
CA GLY A 218 -2.90 27.14 -7.82
C GLY A 218 -2.14 27.01 -6.49
N LEU A 219 -2.16 28.07 -5.71
CA LEU A 219 -1.44 28.13 -4.43
C LEU A 219 -2.00 27.13 -3.40
N ARG A 220 -3.34 27.07 -3.31
CA ARG A 220 -4.03 26.16 -2.38
C ARG A 220 -3.73 24.69 -2.67
N GLY A 221 -3.80 24.26 -3.92
CA GLY A 221 -3.50 22.89 -4.31
C GLY A 221 -2.05 22.52 -3.98
N ARG A 222 -1.09 23.41 -4.29
CA ARG A 222 0.33 23.21 -3.97
C ARG A 222 0.61 23.12 -2.47
N LEU A 223 -0.04 23.95 -1.67
CA LEU A 223 0.09 23.90 -0.20
C LEU A 223 -0.49 22.60 0.37
N LEU A 224 -1.64 22.16 -0.13
CA LEU A 224 -2.30 20.94 0.29
C LEU A 224 -1.45 19.71 -0.06
N SER A 225 -0.95 19.61 -1.28
CA SER A 225 -0.07 18.49 -1.69
C SER A 225 1.22 18.44 -0.87
N ARG A 226 1.80 19.61 -0.53
CA ARG A 226 2.96 19.66 0.38
C ARG A 226 2.61 19.20 1.79
N PHE A 227 1.46 19.60 2.31
CA PHE A 227 0.99 19.17 3.63
C PHE A 227 0.86 17.63 3.69
N PHE A 228 0.23 17.01 2.69
CA PHE A 228 0.12 15.55 2.65
C PHE A 228 1.47 14.86 2.49
N LEU A 229 2.36 15.41 1.67
CA LEU A 229 3.71 14.88 1.51
C LEU A 229 4.45 14.85 2.86
N TRP A 230 4.41 15.95 3.61
CA TRP A 230 5.00 16.02 4.94
C TRP A 230 4.31 15.07 5.94
N SER A 231 2.99 14.99 5.90
CA SER A 231 2.23 14.11 6.79
C SER A 231 2.59 12.64 6.56
N VAL A 232 2.69 12.22 5.30
CA VAL A 232 3.08 10.84 4.96
C VAL A 232 4.53 10.57 5.33
N PHE A 233 5.45 11.51 5.12
CA PHE A 233 6.83 11.36 5.54
C PHE A 233 6.96 11.25 7.05
N LEU A 234 6.29 12.12 7.81
CA LEU A 234 6.28 12.05 9.27
C LEU A 234 5.74 10.70 9.76
N THR A 235 4.62 10.23 9.20
CA THR A 235 4.04 8.93 9.55
C THR A 235 5.01 7.79 9.24
N HIS A 236 5.72 7.87 8.11
CA HIS A 236 6.73 6.88 7.77
C HIS A 236 7.90 6.88 8.76
N SER A 237 8.48 8.04 9.04
CA SER A 237 9.59 8.16 10.00
C SER A 237 9.20 7.66 11.40
N LEU A 238 8.00 8.00 11.87
CA LEU A 238 7.47 7.45 13.13
C LEU A 238 7.34 5.92 13.09
N THR A 239 6.87 5.37 11.96
CA THR A 239 6.78 3.92 11.77
C THR A 239 8.16 3.26 11.79
N VAL A 240 9.15 3.87 11.14
CA VAL A 240 10.53 3.35 11.16
C VAL A 240 11.14 3.43 12.55
N CYS A 241 10.97 4.54 13.27
CA CYS A 241 11.41 4.67 14.66
C CYS A 241 10.78 3.59 15.56
N GLU A 242 9.47 3.38 15.46
CA GLU A 242 8.76 2.37 16.26
C GLU A 242 9.19 0.93 15.93
N ARG A 243 9.58 0.69 14.68
CA ARG A 243 9.99 -0.63 14.18
C ARG A 243 11.50 -0.75 13.95
N GLY A 244 12.30 0.08 14.58
CA GLY A 244 13.76 0.09 14.40
C GLY A 244 14.40 -1.27 14.60
N ASP A 245 13.87 -2.07 15.54
CA ASP A 245 14.36 -3.42 15.81
C ASP A 245 14.15 -4.36 14.63
N VAL A 246 12.99 -4.29 13.97
CA VAL A 246 12.73 -5.08 12.75
C VAL A 246 13.76 -4.78 11.67
N TYR A 247 14.04 -3.50 11.41
CA TYR A 247 15.02 -3.12 10.37
C TYR A 247 16.44 -3.57 10.74
N ARG A 248 16.84 -3.46 12.03
CA ARG A 248 18.14 -3.98 12.49
C ARG A 248 18.25 -5.50 12.34
N LEU A 249 17.18 -6.23 12.64
CA LEU A 249 17.11 -7.69 12.42
C LEU A 249 17.20 -8.06 10.93
N LEU A 250 16.70 -7.19 10.04
CA LEU A 250 16.91 -7.31 8.59
C LEU A 250 18.35 -6.96 8.16
N GLY A 251 19.20 -6.49 9.07
CA GLY A 251 20.56 -6.02 8.76
C GLY A 251 20.59 -4.63 8.12
N MET A 252 19.55 -3.84 8.30
CA MET A 252 19.42 -2.49 7.75
C MET A 252 19.64 -1.43 8.83
N ASP A 253 20.28 -0.31 8.46
CA ASP A 253 20.26 0.89 9.29
C ASP A 253 18.92 1.60 9.18
N PRO A 254 18.14 1.75 10.27
CA PRO A 254 16.81 2.35 10.21
C PRO A 254 16.82 3.80 9.71
N ASP A 255 17.78 4.61 10.11
CA ASP A 255 17.85 6.03 9.75
C ASP A 255 18.22 6.20 8.27
N GLY A 256 19.18 5.42 7.79
CA GLY A 256 19.53 5.39 6.37
C GLY A 256 18.39 4.88 5.50
N PHE A 257 17.67 3.88 5.97
CA PHE A 257 16.48 3.36 5.29
C PHE A 257 15.36 4.41 5.21
N ASP A 258 15.03 5.08 6.33
CA ASP A 258 14.03 6.15 6.38
C ASP A 258 14.35 7.26 5.37
N ALA A 259 15.59 7.78 5.44
CA ALA A 259 16.05 8.84 4.55
C ALA A 259 15.96 8.45 3.08
N GLU A 260 16.30 7.20 2.73
CA GLU A 260 16.27 6.71 1.34
C GLU A 260 14.82 6.55 0.84
N VAL A 261 13.91 5.99 1.65
CA VAL A 261 12.48 5.89 1.30
C VAL A 261 11.89 7.27 1.05
N ILE A 262 12.13 8.24 1.93
CA ILE A 262 11.66 9.63 1.78
C ILE A 262 12.23 10.25 0.50
N ARG A 263 13.52 10.09 0.24
CA ARG A 263 14.21 10.63 -0.95
C ARG A 263 13.59 10.09 -2.24
N GLN A 264 13.38 8.78 -2.31
CA GLN A 264 12.82 8.13 -3.50
C GLN A 264 11.35 8.49 -3.70
N THR A 265 10.55 8.49 -2.64
CA THR A 265 9.14 8.90 -2.70
C THR A 265 9.00 10.33 -3.18
N ASN A 266 9.79 11.26 -2.64
CA ASN A 266 9.79 12.67 -3.07
C ASN A 266 10.18 12.82 -4.56
N ARG A 267 11.17 12.06 -5.01
CA ARG A 267 11.59 12.05 -6.43
C ARG A 267 10.46 11.56 -7.34
N THR A 268 9.74 10.51 -6.93
CA THR A 268 8.61 9.97 -7.68
C THR A 268 7.44 10.95 -7.71
N ALA A 269 7.07 11.54 -6.57
CA ALA A 269 6.00 12.52 -6.49
C ALA A 269 6.25 13.78 -7.36
N ARG A 270 7.49 14.26 -7.40
CA ARG A 270 7.89 15.38 -8.27
C ARG A 270 7.75 15.05 -9.76
N ARG A 271 8.14 13.85 -10.19
CA ARG A 271 7.99 13.41 -11.58
C ARG A 271 6.52 13.31 -11.98
N ALA A 272 5.67 12.79 -11.12
CA ALA A 272 4.23 12.70 -11.36
C ALA A 272 3.59 14.08 -11.54
N SER A 273 4.03 15.10 -10.81
CA SER A 273 3.51 16.48 -10.92
C SER A 273 4.01 17.24 -12.16
N THR A 274 5.10 16.80 -12.80
CA THR A 274 5.70 17.47 -13.95
C THR A 274 5.44 16.76 -15.28
N SER A 275 5.03 15.48 -15.26
CA SER A 275 4.84 14.68 -16.46
C SER A 275 3.39 14.75 -16.95
N SER A 276 3.20 15.25 -18.16
CA SER A 276 1.95 15.10 -18.93
C SER A 276 1.85 13.73 -19.64
N ALA A 277 2.91 12.92 -19.62
CA ALA A 277 2.97 11.59 -20.22
C ALA A 277 2.82 10.48 -19.19
N PRO A 278 2.23 9.32 -19.54
CA PRO A 278 2.22 8.14 -18.69
C PRO A 278 3.65 7.71 -18.37
N ALA A 279 3.89 7.23 -17.15
CA ALA A 279 5.19 6.71 -16.73
C ALA A 279 5.66 5.60 -17.70
N PRO A 280 6.96 5.53 -18.01
CA PRO A 280 7.47 4.47 -18.89
C PRO A 280 7.17 3.10 -18.25
N ARG A 281 6.57 2.21 -19.04
CA ARG A 281 6.22 0.86 -18.63
C ARG A 281 7.51 0.11 -18.28
N ASN A 282 7.68 -0.28 -17.02
CA ASN A 282 8.64 -1.30 -16.67
C ASN A 282 8.07 -2.64 -17.14
N ARG A 283 8.54 -3.15 -18.26
CA ARG A 283 8.26 -4.51 -18.71
C ARG A 283 8.87 -5.48 -17.68
N PRO A 284 8.16 -6.58 -17.31
CA PRO A 284 8.79 -7.65 -16.53
C PRO A 284 10.03 -8.14 -17.30
N GLY A 285 11.18 -8.15 -16.67
CA GLY A 285 12.43 -8.66 -17.27
C GLY A 285 13.48 -7.62 -17.64
N GLN A 286 13.24 -6.31 -17.53
CA GLN A 286 14.30 -5.32 -17.66
C GLN A 286 14.78 -4.88 -16.26
N ALA A 287 15.77 -5.61 -15.74
CA ALA A 287 16.61 -5.13 -14.66
C ALA A 287 17.27 -3.82 -15.17
N ALA A 288 17.05 -2.73 -14.44
CA ALA A 288 17.80 -1.50 -14.69
C ALA A 288 19.27 -1.80 -14.40
N ALA A 289 20.11 -1.71 -15.45
CA ALA A 289 21.54 -1.62 -15.34
C ALA A 289 21.98 -0.36 -14.59
#